data_f3d617570b13adcff38d1536894ed039
#
_entry.id   f3d617570b13adcff38d1536894ed039
#
_cell.length_a   1.000
_cell.length_b   1.000
_cell.length_c   1.000
_cell.angle_alpha   90.00
_cell.angle_beta   90.00
_cell.angle_gamma   90.00
#
_symmetry.space_group_name_H-M   'P 1'
#
loop_
_entity.id
_entity.type
_entity.pdbx_description
1 polymer ?
#
loop_
_entity_poly.entity_id
_entity_poly.type
_entity_poly.pdbx_seq_one_letter_code
_entity_poly.pdbx_strand_id
1 'polypeptide(L)'
;MTTTTINNSILKDLAFVKVSDPIVKAYTVNIVLHSPTQVIEKTIYAESVQEAMFDAAEMAKDWRENDKYFCHAYLLDGTTLIKRF
;
A
#
# COMPACT_ATOMS: atom_id res chain seq x y z
N MET A 1 34.78 1.48 7.00
CA MET A 1 35.11 1.34 6.80
C MET A 1 34.97 0.95 7.02
N THR A 2 34.75 1.34 7.28
CA THR A 2 34.82 1.25 7.28
C THR A 2 34.42 1.03 7.55
N THR A 3 33.89 1.49 7.33
CA THR A 3 33.84 1.35 7.35
C THR A 3 33.42 1.20 7.63
N THR A 4 33.09 1.42 7.70
CA THR A 4 33.04 1.33 7.71
C THR A 4 32.64 1.25 7.97
N THR A 5 32.10 1.63 7.91
CA THR A 5 32.18 1.63 7.89
C THR A 5 31.78 1.62 8.14
N ILE A 6 31.38 1.83 8.32
CA ILE A 6 31.43 1.90 8.24
C ILE A 6 31.20 1.81 8.65
N ASN A 7 30.47 2.11 8.62
CA ASN A 7 30.71 2.05 8.69
C ASN A 7 30.57 2.19 9.04
N ASN A 8 30.13 2.50 9.23
CA ASN A 8 30.39 2.68 9.28
C ASN A 8 30.33 2.97 9.29
N SER A 9 29.68 3.51 9.15
CA SER A 9 29.95 3.89 8.84
C SER A 9 29.65 3.97 8.75
N ILE A 10 29.30 4.30 8.78
CA ILE A 10 29.25 4.42 8.22
C ILE A 10 28.69 4.28 8.52
N LEU A 11 28.25 4.43 8.60
CA LEU A 11 28.07 4.33 8.44
C LEU A 11 27.70 4.47 8.88
N LYS A 12 27.51 4.84 9.11
CA LYS A 12 27.46 4.98 9.13
C LYS A 12 27.22 5.20 9.21
N ASP A 13 27.04 5.29 9.16
CA ASP A 13 26.91 5.56 8.79
C ASP A 13 26.33 5.43 8.95
N LEU A 14 25.97 5.54 9.02
CA LEU A 14 25.50 5.58 8.69
C LEU A 14 24.80 5.66 9.19
N ALA A 15 24.64 5.78 9.41
CA ALA A 15 24.11 6.00 9.39
C ALA A 15 23.55 6.17 9.78
N PHE A 16 23.20 6.31 9.95
CA PHE A 16 22.62 6.55 9.64
C PHE A 16 22.01 6.36 9.85
N VAL A 17 21.84 6.29 9.85
CA VAL A 17 21.05 6.10 9.47
C VAL A 17 20.29 5.72 9.59
N LYS A 18 19.84 5.56 9.25
CA LYS A 18 19.03 5.42 9.31
C LYS A 18 17.79 5.88 9.68
N VAL A 19 17.55 6.37 9.74
CA VAL A 19 16.45 7.24 10.11
C VAL A 19 15.70 7.80 8.95
N SER A 20 16.26 7.77 7.83
CA SER A 20 15.60 8.25 6.62
C SER A 20 14.73 7.19 5.97
N ASP A 21 14.63 6.02 6.57
CA ASP A 21 13.78 4.97 6.02
C ASP A 21 12.32 5.38 6.17
N PRO A 22 11.54 5.29 5.10
CA PRO A 22 10.12 5.65 5.20
C PRO A 22 9.36 4.65 6.05
N ILE A 23 8.34 5.15 6.73
CA ILE A 23 7.45 4.30 7.51
C ILE A 23 6.35 3.82 6.60
N VAL A 24 6.29 2.52 6.38
CA VAL A 24 5.30 1.91 5.50
C VAL A 24 4.18 1.35 6.36
N LYS A 25 2.97 1.67 5.98
CA LYS A 25 1.78 1.24 6.71
C LYS A 25 0.95 0.33 5.81
N ALA A 26 0.30 -0.65 6.43
CA ALA A 26 -0.57 -1.58 5.71
C ALA A 26 -1.97 -0.99 5.60
N TYR A 27 -2.54 -1.05 4.40
CA TYR A 27 -3.91 -0.65 4.15
C TYR A 27 -4.65 -1.81 3.51
N THR A 28 -5.96 -1.83 3.66
CA THR A 28 -6.79 -2.89 3.09
C THR A 28 -7.59 -2.35 1.92
N VAL A 29 -7.62 -3.12 0.83
CA VAL A 29 -8.50 -2.82 -0.30
C VAL A 29 -9.50 -3.97 -0.41
N ASN A 30 -10.78 -3.65 -0.25
CA ASN A 30 -11.85 -4.62 -0.41
C ASN A 30 -12.45 -4.45 -1.79
N ILE A 31 -12.32 -5.48 -2.61
CA ILE A 31 -12.82 -5.48 -3.99
C ILE A 31 -14.15 -6.21 -3.98
N VAL A 32 -15.21 -5.52 -4.37
CA VAL A 32 -16.55 -6.07 -4.35
C VAL A 32 -16.98 -6.45 -5.76
N LEU A 33 -17.32 -7.72 -5.89
CA LEU A 33 -17.88 -8.27 -7.12
C LEU A 33 -19.30 -8.71 -6.84
N HIS A 34 -20.11 -8.89 -7.89
CA HIS A 34 -21.43 -9.47 -7.65
C HIS A 34 -21.81 -10.39 -8.80
N SER A 35 -22.86 -11.21 -8.52
CA SER A 35 -23.34 -12.31 -9.36
C SER A 35 -22.39 -13.51 -9.35
N PRO A 36 -22.09 -14.09 -8.19
CA PRO A 36 -22.62 -13.80 -6.85
C PRO A 36 -21.83 -12.71 -6.15
N THR A 37 -22.41 -12.09 -5.14
CA THR A 37 -21.73 -11.10 -4.33
C THR A 37 -20.51 -11.73 -3.65
N GLN A 38 -19.38 -11.08 -3.79
CA GLN A 38 -18.10 -11.59 -3.34
C GLN A 38 -17.20 -10.43 -2.97
N VAL A 39 -16.46 -10.57 -1.88
CA VAL A 39 -15.50 -9.54 -1.47
C VAL A 39 -14.12 -10.18 -1.44
N ILE A 40 -13.20 -9.58 -2.16
CA ILE A 40 -11.80 -10.02 -2.18
C ILE A 40 -10.99 -8.99 -1.41
N GLU A 41 -10.31 -9.45 -0.38
CA GLU A 41 -9.53 -8.57 0.47
C GLU A 41 -8.05 -8.61 0.04
N LYS A 42 -7.50 -7.44 -0.21
CA LYS A 42 -6.09 -7.29 -0.57
C LYS A 42 -5.42 -6.35 0.41
N THR A 43 -4.15 -6.61 0.70
CA THR A 43 -3.35 -5.71 1.54
C THR A 43 -2.36 -4.98 0.66
N ILE A 44 -2.28 -3.66 0.83
CA ILE A 44 -1.27 -2.86 0.16
C ILE A 44 -0.45 -2.13 1.22
N TYR A 45 0.77 -1.79 0.88
CA TYR A 45 1.68 -1.09 1.78
C TYR A 45 2.05 0.24 1.14
N ALA A 46 1.93 1.32 1.90
CA ALA A 46 2.16 2.65 1.38
C ALA A 46 2.75 3.54 2.46
N GLU A 47 3.49 4.56 2.05
CA GLU A 47 4.12 5.52 2.95
C GLU A 47 3.17 6.62 3.37
N SER A 48 2.10 6.82 2.61
CA SER A 48 1.13 7.88 2.89
C SER A 48 -0.25 7.47 2.41
N VAL A 49 -1.27 8.18 2.89
CA VAL A 49 -2.64 7.97 2.45
C VAL A 49 -2.76 8.25 0.96
N GLN A 50 -2.07 9.27 0.47
CA GLN A 50 -2.11 9.63 -0.95
C GLN A 50 -1.56 8.50 -1.82
N GLU A 51 -0.45 7.90 -1.38
CA GLU A 51 0.11 6.77 -2.11
C GLU A 51 -0.84 5.58 -2.07
N ALA A 52 -1.44 5.31 -0.91
CA ALA A 52 -2.41 4.23 -0.78
C ALA A 52 -3.60 4.45 -1.71
N MET A 53 -4.09 5.69 -1.79
CA MET A 53 -5.20 6.01 -2.68
C MET A 53 -4.83 5.81 -4.15
N PHE A 54 -3.62 6.19 -4.53
CA PHE A 54 -3.16 5.97 -5.88
C PHE A 54 -3.10 4.49 -6.21
N ASP A 55 -2.51 3.70 -5.32
CA ASP A 55 -2.37 2.26 -5.52
C ASP A 55 -3.74 1.58 -5.58
N ALA A 56 -4.66 1.99 -4.70
CA ALA A 56 -6.01 1.43 -4.70
C ALA A 56 -6.76 1.79 -5.97
N ALA A 57 -6.58 3.01 -6.47
CA ALA A 57 -7.21 3.44 -7.72
C ALA A 57 -6.72 2.61 -8.89
N GLU A 58 -5.41 2.35 -8.95
CA GLU A 58 -4.84 1.52 -10.01
C GLU A 58 -5.37 0.09 -9.93
N MET A 59 -5.47 -0.44 -8.73
CA MET A 59 -6.00 -1.77 -8.53
C MET A 59 -7.46 -1.85 -8.97
N ALA A 60 -8.26 -0.86 -8.59
CA ALA A 60 -9.67 -0.81 -8.99
C ALA A 60 -9.81 -0.70 -10.50
N LYS A 61 -8.93 0.07 -11.13
CA LYS A 61 -8.95 0.22 -12.58
C LYS A 61 -8.67 -1.12 -13.27
N ASP A 62 -7.67 -1.85 -12.77
CA ASP A 62 -7.32 -3.15 -13.33
C ASP A 62 -8.48 -4.12 -13.21
N TRP A 63 -9.13 -4.16 -12.04
CA TRP A 63 -10.28 -5.03 -11.84
C TRP A 63 -11.42 -4.66 -12.76
N ARG A 64 -11.69 -3.36 -12.90
CA ARG A 64 -12.79 -2.87 -13.75
C ARG A 64 -12.56 -3.25 -15.21
N GLU A 65 -11.31 -3.23 -15.65
CA GLU A 65 -10.99 -3.54 -17.05
C GLU A 65 -10.97 -5.04 -17.32
N ASN A 66 -10.69 -5.85 -16.28
CA ASN A 66 -10.46 -7.28 -16.50
C ASN A 66 -11.54 -8.19 -15.94
N ASP A 67 -12.47 -7.65 -15.16
CA ASP A 67 -13.52 -8.48 -14.56
C ASP A 67 -14.87 -7.78 -14.70
N LYS A 68 -15.76 -8.41 -15.48
CA LYS A 68 -17.06 -7.82 -15.75
C LYS A 68 -17.98 -7.82 -14.53
N TYR A 69 -17.63 -8.56 -13.49
CA TYR A 69 -18.43 -8.59 -12.26
C TYR A 69 -17.97 -7.57 -11.25
N PHE A 70 -16.93 -6.80 -11.55
CA PHE A 70 -16.44 -5.76 -10.67
C PHE A 70 -17.50 -4.72 -10.41
N CYS A 71 -17.72 -4.39 -9.14
CA CYS A 71 -18.69 -3.40 -8.71
C CYS A 71 -17.98 -2.12 -8.25
N HIS A 72 -17.21 -2.27 -7.19
CA HIS A 72 -16.43 -1.15 -6.65
C HIS A 72 -15.39 -1.71 -5.71
N ALA A 73 -14.52 -0.81 -5.23
CA ALA A 73 -13.50 -1.17 -4.26
C ALA A 73 -13.49 -0.14 -3.14
N TYR A 74 -13.10 -0.57 -1.95
CA TYR A 74 -12.97 0.30 -0.78
C TYR A 74 -11.55 0.28 -0.29
N LEU A 75 -11.01 1.45 0.02
CA LEU A 75 -9.72 1.56 0.68
C LEU A 75 -9.96 1.85 2.15
N LEU A 76 -9.37 1.04 3.03
CA LEU A 76 -9.54 1.16 4.46
C LEU A 76 -8.20 1.23 5.19
N ASP A 77 -8.20 2.00 6.27
CA ASP A 77 -7.11 2.02 7.24
C ASP A 77 -7.68 1.35 8.50
N GLY A 78 -7.32 0.09 8.71
CA GLY A 78 -7.97 -0.71 9.73
C GLY A 78 -9.44 -0.85 9.38
N THR A 79 -10.32 -0.34 10.25
CA THR A 79 -11.76 -0.35 10.00
C THR A 79 -12.28 0.99 9.47
N THR A 80 -11.39 1.97 9.28
CA THR A 80 -11.79 3.30 8.84
C THR A 80 -11.79 3.36 7.31
N LEU A 81 -12.95 3.67 6.75
CA LEU A 81 -13.06 3.83 5.31
C LEU A 81 -12.40 5.13 4.89
N ILE A 82 -11.46 5.04 3.94
CA ILE A 82 -10.79 6.21 3.40
C ILE A 82 -11.50 6.69 2.13
N LYS A 83 -11.76 5.77 1.21
CA LYS A 83 -12.36 6.14 -0.07
C LYS A 83 -12.94 4.91 -0.77
N ARG A 84 -13.98 5.14 -1.57
CA ARG A 84 -14.55 4.14 -2.46
C ARG A 84 -14.16 4.47 -3.90
N PHE A 85 -13.83 3.45 -4.63
CA PHE A 85 -13.43 3.57 -6.04
C PHE A 85 -14.39 2.89 -6.98
#